data_077ed15cdcbcd5070cc85a1114448c9b
#
_entry.id   077ed15cdcbcd5070cc85a1114448c9b
#
_cell.length_a   1.000
_cell.length_b   1.000
_cell.length_c   1.000
_cell.angle_alpha   90.00
_cell.angle_beta   90.00
_cell.angle_gamma   90.00
#
_symmetry.space_group_name_H-M   'P 1'
#
loop_
_entity.id
_entity.type
_entity.pdbx_description
1 polymer ?
#
loop_
_entity_poly.entity_id
_entity_poly.type
_entity_poly.pdbx_seq_one_letter_code
_entity_poly.pdbx_strand_id
1 'polypeptide(L)'
;MADIGHRKAVNSVAFSPDGKSLASGSSDNTIRTWDAQSLSLVGEPLTGHHGPINSVSYSPLDNTIVSGSNDETIRLWDVNTRRQLGNPIKGTYQFYSIAFSPDAKLIASGCGGSQFSSNPSSFSVQLWDVQNMAATANSFQGHTKPVRSVQFSPGGTRIVSGSHDNTIRVWDVERETTIVGPLEGHSHWVRSTAFSPDESQIVSGSFDNTIRLWDTRSGRLIGKLFEGHTKWVHSVAFSPHGTHVASGGSDKTVRVWDVRTGLQVSQPLEEHTNVVFSVAFSPCGQYVASGSMDCNVMIRDVSSRVSDVLAPYGSQIITSQMSTHQVFECLTSTGCVDLTSQMDPKQETAIIMSGGGFGDIWMGRLHNGGKVAIKAWRTNTLEHCDYKTLKRAARELFLWSRMNHPNIHRLQGVIMFRDQYLGMVSEWMDNGNLHEYLRKQPGADRYQLCVHVASGLDYMHSQNTVHGDLKAINVFVSPDGVAKLSDFDFSIMSGVSSLMFSESSNSRTGSLRWAAPEMLLEEVPKRTTESDVYALGMVTQEIFTGEVPYPECQQDFTILKKVEKGTLPIRPIELKDDKKGNMMWQLLLNCWSRDLSERPSSGRVVDALISHICKA
;
A
#
# COMPACT_ATOMS: atom_id res chain seq x y z
N MET A 1 -31.35 15.19 31.74
CA MET A 1 -29.90 15.39 31.56
C MET A 1 -29.55 14.70 30.26
N ALA A 2 -29.03 15.42 29.27
CA ALA A 2 -28.58 14.83 28.00
C ALA A 2 -27.47 13.83 28.33
N ASP A 3 -27.54 12.65 27.75
CA ASP A 3 -26.62 11.53 27.96
C ASP A 3 -25.35 11.83 27.17
N ILE A 4 -24.32 12.37 27.83
CA ILE A 4 -23.18 13.06 27.21
C ILE A 4 -22.04 12.08 26.86
N GLY A 5 -22.18 10.76 27.02
CA GLY A 5 -21.10 9.79 26.72
C GLY A 5 -21.35 8.41 27.33
N HIS A 6 -20.31 7.57 27.31
CA HIS A 6 -20.35 6.28 27.99
C HIS A 6 -20.35 6.43 29.50
N ARG A 7 -21.01 5.48 30.18
CA ARG A 7 -21.12 5.47 31.65
C ARG A 7 -20.06 4.60 32.34
N LYS A 8 -19.32 3.81 31.55
CA LYS A 8 -18.22 2.95 31.97
C LYS A 8 -17.09 2.98 30.95
N ALA A 9 -16.02 2.28 31.26
CA ALA A 9 -14.82 2.19 30.44
C ALA A 9 -15.11 1.97 28.95
N VAL A 10 -14.45 2.72 28.11
CA VAL A 10 -14.44 2.55 26.65
C VAL A 10 -13.32 1.58 26.30
N ASN A 11 -13.68 0.38 25.88
CA ASN A 11 -12.72 -0.72 25.64
C ASN A 11 -12.17 -0.74 24.21
N SER A 12 -12.93 -0.22 23.25
CA SER A 12 -12.56 -0.27 21.81
C SER A 12 -13.11 0.94 21.08
N VAL A 13 -12.29 1.47 20.15
CA VAL A 13 -12.69 2.51 19.21
C VAL A 13 -12.30 2.11 17.80
N ALA A 14 -13.14 2.45 16.80
CA ALA A 14 -12.89 2.19 15.39
C ALA A 14 -13.47 3.32 14.52
N PHE A 15 -12.69 3.84 13.59
CA PHE A 15 -13.18 4.77 12.58
C PHE A 15 -13.99 4.04 11.50
N SER A 16 -14.98 4.73 10.94
CA SER A 16 -15.61 4.32 9.68
C SER A 16 -14.61 4.39 8.53
N PRO A 17 -14.80 3.60 7.46
CA PRO A 17 -13.89 3.61 6.30
C PRO A 17 -13.72 4.98 5.63
N ASP A 18 -14.75 5.81 5.67
CA ASP A 18 -14.73 7.18 5.14
C ASP A 18 -14.14 8.21 6.13
N GLY A 19 -13.81 7.78 7.36
CA GLY A 19 -13.25 8.63 8.41
C GLY A 19 -14.20 9.65 9.02
N LYS A 20 -15.48 9.68 8.62
CA LYS A 20 -16.45 10.67 9.10
C LYS A 20 -17.09 10.30 10.43
N SER A 21 -17.09 9.03 10.75
CA SER A 21 -17.70 8.52 12.00
C SER A 21 -16.69 7.69 12.79
N LEU A 22 -16.90 7.64 14.10
CA LEU A 22 -16.18 6.76 15.01
C LEU A 22 -17.20 5.91 15.78
N ALA A 23 -16.91 4.63 15.94
CA ALA A 23 -17.64 3.74 16.84
C ALA A 23 -16.84 3.51 18.12
N SER A 24 -17.54 3.41 19.26
CA SER A 24 -16.93 3.04 20.54
C SER A 24 -17.75 1.96 21.24
N GLY A 25 -17.08 0.92 21.71
CA GLY A 25 -17.66 -0.16 22.50
C GLY A 25 -17.25 -0.05 23.97
N SER A 26 -18.20 -0.23 24.89
CA SER A 26 -18.00 0.05 26.30
C SER A 26 -18.40 -1.08 27.22
N SER A 27 -17.85 -1.02 28.44
CA SER A 27 -18.26 -1.82 29.58
C SER A 27 -19.65 -1.46 30.10
N ASP A 28 -20.31 -0.44 29.56
CA ASP A 28 -21.73 -0.13 29.83
C ASP A 28 -22.68 -0.96 28.95
N ASN A 29 -22.13 -1.90 28.14
CA ASN A 29 -22.82 -2.84 27.25
C ASN A 29 -23.43 -2.15 26.02
N THR A 30 -23.03 -0.92 25.72
CA THR A 30 -23.52 -0.16 24.56
C THR A 30 -22.41 0.13 23.56
N ILE A 31 -22.80 0.31 22.27
CA ILE A 31 -21.98 0.93 21.25
C ILE A 31 -22.52 2.34 21.04
N ARG A 32 -21.63 3.31 20.95
CA ARG A 32 -21.97 4.68 20.56
C ARG A 32 -21.24 5.04 19.28
N THR A 33 -21.86 5.89 18.49
CA THR A 33 -21.27 6.45 17.28
C THR A 33 -21.13 7.96 17.42
N TRP A 34 -20.04 8.48 16.89
CA TRP A 34 -19.62 9.86 17.02
C TRP A 34 -19.34 10.43 15.63
N ASP A 35 -19.69 11.66 15.40
CA ASP A 35 -19.17 12.42 14.27
C ASP A 35 -17.69 12.72 14.54
N ALA A 36 -16.82 12.32 13.62
CA ALA A 36 -15.37 12.39 13.81
C ALA A 36 -14.82 13.82 13.83
N GLN A 37 -15.54 14.77 13.24
CA GLN A 37 -15.12 16.16 13.15
C GLN A 37 -15.59 17.00 14.35
N SER A 38 -16.86 16.85 14.73
CA SER A 38 -17.46 17.63 15.81
C SER A 38 -17.37 16.96 17.18
N LEU A 39 -17.02 15.66 17.24
CA LEU A 39 -17.07 14.82 18.44
C LEU A 39 -18.46 14.74 19.08
N SER A 40 -19.50 15.08 18.33
CA SER A 40 -20.87 14.95 18.78
C SER A 40 -21.38 13.52 18.64
N LEU A 41 -22.24 13.11 19.58
CA LEU A 41 -22.92 11.81 19.49
C LEU A 41 -23.87 11.80 18.29
N VAL A 42 -23.83 10.71 17.54
CA VAL A 42 -24.73 10.48 16.42
C VAL A 42 -25.79 9.47 16.82
N GLY A 43 -27.00 9.95 17.10
CA GLY A 43 -28.18 9.14 17.43
C GLY A 43 -28.08 8.40 18.78
N GLU A 44 -29.06 7.54 19.03
CA GLU A 44 -29.15 6.76 20.27
C GLU A 44 -28.13 5.63 20.35
N PRO A 45 -27.73 5.16 21.55
CA PRO A 45 -26.81 4.03 21.68
C PRO A 45 -27.37 2.76 21.04
N LEU A 46 -26.50 1.95 20.44
CA LEU A 46 -26.84 0.60 19.99
C LEU A 46 -26.84 -0.32 21.24
N THR A 47 -27.99 -0.87 21.55
CA THR A 47 -28.23 -1.67 22.75
C THR A 47 -28.66 -3.09 22.39
N GLY A 48 -28.27 -4.07 23.21
CA GLY A 48 -28.61 -5.48 22.97
C GLY A 48 -27.64 -6.44 23.66
N HIS A 49 -26.36 -6.06 23.80
CA HIS A 49 -25.43 -6.85 24.59
C HIS A 49 -25.78 -6.84 26.08
N HIS A 50 -25.59 -7.99 26.75
CA HIS A 50 -25.82 -8.19 28.16
C HIS A 50 -24.54 -8.19 29.02
N GLY A 51 -23.39 -7.98 28.38
CA GLY A 51 -22.08 -7.89 29.01
C GLY A 51 -21.19 -6.84 28.34
N PRO A 52 -20.05 -6.50 28.96
CA PRO A 52 -19.08 -5.55 28.42
C PRO A 52 -18.73 -5.84 26.99
N ILE A 53 -18.75 -4.81 26.13
CA ILE A 53 -18.27 -4.89 24.77
C ILE A 53 -16.77 -4.67 24.80
N ASN A 54 -16.01 -5.66 24.33
CA ASN A 54 -14.55 -5.63 24.34
C ASN A 54 -13.94 -5.08 23.04
N SER A 55 -14.62 -5.29 21.92
CA SER A 55 -14.09 -4.92 20.61
C SER A 55 -15.22 -4.56 19.65
N VAL A 56 -14.99 -3.53 18.85
CA VAL A 56 -15.85 -3.12 17.74
C VAL A 56 -15.00 -2.96 16.48
N SER A 57 -15.58 -3.26 15.31
CA SER A 57 -14.95 -3.06 14.02
C SER A 57 -15.99 -2.58 13.01
N TYR A 58 -15.65 -1.60 12.19
CA TYR A 58 -16.48 -1.22 11.04
C TYR A 58 -16.25 -2.21 9.89
N SER A 59 -17.31 -2.49 9.15
CA SER A 59 -17.22 -3.13 7.84
C SER A 59 -16.45 -2.21 6.88
N PRO A 60 -15.52 -2.74 6.10
CA PRO A 60 -14.77 -1.95 5.12
C PRO A 60 -15.61 -1.55 3.89
N LEU A 61 -16.78 -2.14 3.69
CA LEU A 61 -17.57 -1.97 2.46
C LEU A 61 -18.90 -1.23 2.67
N ASP A 62 -19.43 -1.23 3.88
CA ASP A 62 -20.74 -0.65 4.20
C ASP A 62 -20.79 -0.03 5.60
N ASN A 63 -21.94 0.53 5.97
CA ASN A 63 -22.17 1.14 7.29
C ASN A 63 -22.58 0.11 8.35
N THR A 64 -21.91 -1.05 8.38
CA THR A 64 -22.16 -2.09 9.39
C THR A 64 -21.04 -2.07 10.43
N ILE A 65 -21.40 -2.25 11.69
CA ILE A 65 -20.48 -2.47 12.80
C ILE A 65 -20.64 -3.90 13.30
N VAL A 66 -19.51 -4.57 13.57
CA VAL A 66 -19.50 -5.81 14.34
C VAL A 66 -18.98 -5.55 15.74
N SER A 67 -19.54 -6.24 16.73
CA SER A 67 -19.14 -6.17 18.14
C SER A 67 -18.97 -7.53 18.77
N GLY A 68 -17.93 -7.67 19.58
CA GLY A 68 -17.67 -8.86 20.41
C GLY A 68 -17.74 -8.50 21.90
N SER A 69 -18.37 -9.37 22.68
CA SER A 69 -18.71 -9.10 24.09
C SER A 69 -18.35 -10.23 25.04
N ASN A 70 -18.28 -9.87 26.32
CA ASN A 70 -18.20 -10.84 27.41
C ASN A 70 -19.48 -11.67 27.58
N ASP A 71 -20.59 -11.30 26.93
CA ASP A 71 -21.84 -12.09 26.92
C ASP A 71 -21.79 -13.27 25.97
N GLU A 72 -20.60 -13.61 25.46
CA GLU A 72 -20.33 -14.72 24.55
C GLU A 72 -21.06 -14.58 23.21
N THR A 73 -21.43 -13.35 22.82
CA THR A 73 -22.06 -13.09 21.53
C THR A 73 -21.26 -12.14 20.65
N ILE A 74 -21.35 -12.37 19.35
CA ILE A 74 -21.00 -11.41 18.31
C ILE A 74 -22.31 -10.87 17.73
N ARG A 75 -22.38 -9.55 17.54
CA ARG A 75 -23.55 -8.90 16.94
C ARG A 75 -23.15 -7.97 15.83
N LEU A 76 -24.01 -7.90 14.80
CA LEU A 76 -23.88 -6.96 13.67
C LEU A 76 -24.94 -5.86 13.82
N TRP A 77 -24.56 -4.65 13.45
CA TRP A 77 -25.38 -3.46 13.62
C TRP A 77 -25.37 -2.62 12.34
N ASP A 78 -26.53 -2.25 11.86
CA ASP A 78 -26.67 -1.24 10.83
C ASP A 78 -26.62 0.16 11.48
N VAL A 79 -25.62 0.94 11.14
CA VAL A 79 -25.40 2.28 11.70
C VAL A 79 -26.51 3.26 11.30
N ASN A 80 -27.04 3.12 10.10
CA ASN A 80 -28.07 4.04 9.56
C ASN A 80 -29.42 3.80 10.24
N THR A 81 -29.86 2.56 10.32
CA THR A 81 -31.14 2.19 10.93
C THR A 81 -31.06 2.02 12.44
N ARG A 82 -29.85 1.96 13.00
CA ARG A 82 -29.55 1.73 14.42
C ARG A 82 -30.12 0.43 14.96
N ARG A 83 -30.23 -0.58 14.12
CA ARG A 83 -30.78 -1.89 14.46
C ARG A 83 -29.74 -2.98 14.35
N GLN A 84 -29.92 -4.01 15.17
CA GLN A 84 -29.15 -5.23 15.01
C GLN A 84 -29.55 -5.93 13.72
N LEU A 85 -28.56 -6.41 12.98
CA LEU A 85 -28.73 -7.25 11.80
C LEU A 85 -28.71 -8.74 12.19
N GLY A 86 -29.75 -9.44 11.87
CA GLY A 86 -29.88 -10.88 12.15
C GLY A 86 -29.88 -11.24 13.64
N ASN A 87 -29.71 -12.53 13.92
CA ASN A 87 -29.60 -13.05 15.29
C ASN A 87 -28.16 -12.93 15.82
N PRO A 88 -27.98 -12.79 17.16
CA PRO A 88 -26.64 -12.84 17.72
C PRO A 88 -25.94 -14.17 17.39
N ILE A 89 -24.70 -14.09 16.96
CA ILE A 89 -23.86 -15.27 16.82
C ILE A 89 -23.38 -15.66 18.21
N LYS A 90 -23.67 -16.88 18.65
CA LYS A 90 -23.28 -17.39 19.98
C LYS A 90 -21.98 -18.15 19.89
N GLY A 91 -21.02 -17.77 20.72
CA GLY A 91 -19.78 -18.50 20.94
C GLY A 91 -19.85 -19.37 22.19
N THR A 92 -18.76 -20.08 22.44
CA THR A 92 -18.59 -20.90 23.66
C THR A 92 -17.83 -20.12 24.74
N TYR A 93 -17.18 -19.02 24.36
CA TYR A 93 -16.31 -18.22 25.21
C TYR A 93 -16.48 -16.72 24.95
N GLN A 94 -15.97 -15.90 25.86
CA GLN A 94 -15.95 -14.45 25.71
C GLN A 94 -15.13 -14.03 24.48
N PHE A 95 -15.61 -13.03 23.76
CA PHE A 95 -14.92 -12.44 22.63
C PHE A 95 -14.14 -11.20 23.09
N TYR A 96 -12.81 -11.25 22.96
CA TYR A 96 -11.91 -10.18 23.40
C TYR A 96 -11.50 -9.24 22.27
N SER A 97 -11.43 -9.74 21.05
CA SER A 97 -11.09 -8.97 19.86
C SER A 97 -11.90 -9.47 18.68
N ILE A 98 -12.27 -8.55 17.79
CA ILE A 98 -13.04 -8.85 16.61
C ILE A 98 -12.58 -7.97 15.45
N ALA A 99 -12.53 -8.53 14.25
CA ALA A 99 -12.14 -7.80 13.03
C ALA A 99 -12.89 -8.32 11.81
N PHE A 100 -13.33 -7.42 10.92
CA PHE A 100 -13.81 -7.78 9.60
C PHE A 100 -12.66 -8.15 8.66
N SER A 101 -12.90 -9.09 7.75
CA SER A 101 -12.04 -9.28 6.57
C SER A 101 -12.18 -8.07 5.62
N PRO A 102 -11.16 -7.74 4.81
CA PRO A 102 -11.21 -6.61 3.88
C PRO A 102 -12.32 -6.69 2.81
N ASP A 103 -12.83 -7.88 2.54
CA ASP A 103 -13.96 -8.13 1.62
C ASP A 103 -15.32 -8.19 2.36
N ALA A 104 -15.33 -7.93 3.67
CA ALA A 104 -16.49 -7.98 4.57
C ALA A 104 -17.24 -9.33 4.62
N LYS A 105 -16.67 -10.42 4.09
CA LYS A 105 -17.33 -11.74 4.08
C LYS A 105 -17.10 -12.53 5.35
N LEU A 106 -15.97 -12.30 6.03
CA LEU A 106 -15.57 -13.02 7.21
C LEU A 106 -15.37 -12.06 8.40
N ILE A 107 -15.55 -12.60 9.58
CA ILE A 107 -15.18 -11.96 10.84
C ILE A 107 -14.19 -12.90 11.53
N ALA A 108 -13.04 -12.35 11.99
CA ALA A 108 -12.13 -13.05 12.87
C ALA A 108 -12.40 -12.65 14.31
N SER A 109 -12.38 -13.61 15.23
CA SER A 109 -12.50 -13.36 16.66
C SER A 109 -11.38 -14.02 17.45
N GLY A 110 -10.86 -13.30 18.43
CA GLY A 110 -9.99 -13.84 19.47
C GLY A 110 -10.82 -14.21 20.69
N CYS A 111 -10.75 -15.47 21.07
CA CYS A 111 -11.56 -16.03 22.16
C CYS A 111 -10.71 -16.35 23.40
N GLY A 112 -11.36 -16.41 24.54
CA GLY A 112 -10.73 -16.89 25.75
C GLY A 112 -11.74 -17.33 26.80
N GLY A 113 -11.61 -18.56 27.25
CA GLY A 113 -12.22 -19.06 28.49
C GLY A 113 -11.46 -18.54 29.70
N SER A 114 -11.72 -19.14 30.88
CA SER A 114 -10.91 -18.89 32.07
C SER A 114 -9.42 -19.12 31.75
N GLN A 115 -8.56 -18.21 32.16
CA GLN A 115 -7.10 -18.36 31.97
C GLN A 115 -6.51 -19.63 32.63
N PHE A 116 -7.31 -20.35 33.39
CA PHE A 116 -7.00 -21.64 34.00
C PHE A 116 -7.62 -22.83 33.27
N SER A 117 -8.28 -22.59 32.10
CA SER A 117 -8.86 -23.67 31.32
C SER A 117 -7.75 -24.59 30.77
N SER A 118 -7.90 -25.89 30.95
CA SER A 118 -7.02 -26.89 30.38
C SER A 118 -7.42 -27.29 28.94
N ASN A 119 -8.52 -26.76 28.44
CA ASN A 119 -9.02 -27.05 27.08
C ASN A 119 -8.33 -26.15 26.04
N PRO A 120 -7.50 -26.69 25.14
CA PRO A 120 -6.81 -25.90 24.11
C PRO A 120 -7.76 -25.11 23.21
N SER A 121 -8.95 -25.62 22.92
CA SER A 121 -9.96 -24.93 22.11
C SER A 121 -10.48 -23.65 22.74
N SER A 122 -10.21 -23.42 24.04
CA SER A 122 -10.59 -22.18 24.73
C SER A 122 -9.80 -20.97 24.29
N PHE A 123 -8.70 -21.13 23.56
CA PHE A 123 -7.75 -20.09 23.23
C PHE A 123 -7.46 -20.04 21.74
N SER A 124 -8.51 -20.03 20.94
CA SER A 124 -8.42 -20.07 19.48
C SER A 124 -8.73 -18.73 18.84
N VAL A 125 -8.29 -18.59 17.59
CA VAL A 125 -8.85 -17.62 16.65
C VAL A 125 -9.94 -18.35 15.86
N GLN A 126 -11.14 -17.80 15.82
CA GLN A 126 -12.28 -18.37 15.11
C GLN A 126 -12.72 -17.45 13.98
N LEU A 127 -13.07 -18.04 12.83
CA LEU A 127 -13.68 -17.33 11.71
C LEU A 127 -15.20 -17.56 11.70
N TRP A 128 -15.90 -16.52 11.26
CA TRP A 128 -17.36 -16.49 11.15
C TRP A 128 -17.76 -15.97 9.79
N ASP A 129 -18.65 -16.65 9.12
CA ASP A 129 -19.24 -16.22 7.86
C ASP A 129 -20.33 -15.18 8.15
N VAL A 130 -20.19 -13.98 7.53
CA VAL A 130 -21.12 -12.86 7.77
C VAL A 130 -22.49 -13.14 7.18
N GLN A 131 -22.56 -13.78 6.01
CA GLN A 131 -23.81 -14.05 5.32
C GLN A 131 -24.65 -15.12 6.03
N ASN A 132 -23.98 -16.19 6.49
CA ASN A 132 -24.63 -17.31 7.15
C ASN A 132 -24.78 -17.12 8.65
N MET A 133 -24.16 -16.07 9.23
CA MET A 133 -24.15 -15.80 10.66
C MET A 133 -23.72 -17.00 11.51
N ALA A 134 -22.70 -17.73 11.03
CA ALA A 134 -22.25 -18.99 11.59
C ALA A 134 -20.72 -19.10 11.61
N ALA A 135 -20.21 -19.93 12.55
CA ALA A 135 -18.79 -20.27 12.55
C ALA A 135 -18.42 -21.02 11.28
N THR A 136 -17.26 -20.73 10.71
CA THR A 136 -16.63 -21.60 9.72
C THR A 136 -16.20 -22.92 10.39
N ALA A 137 -15.99 -23.96 9.58
CA ALA A 137 -15.79 -25.33 10.10
C ALA A 137 -14.59 -25.45 11.06
N ASN A 138 -13.55 -24.64 10.88
CA ASN A 138 -12.29 -24.78 11.59
C ASN A 138 -11.93 -23.55 12.44
N SER A 139 -11.20 -23.80 13.53
CA SER A 139 -10.60 -22.77 14.38
C SER A 139 -9.07 -22.90 14.37
N PHE A 140 -8.38 -21.76 14.38
CA PHE A 140 -6.93 -21.73 14.46
C PHE A 140 -6.46 -21.98 15.90
N GLN A 141 -5.84 -23.11 16.13
CA GLN A 141 -5.36 -23.52 17.44
C GLN A 141 -3.84 -23.40 17.53
N GLY A 142 -3.33 -23.08 18.71
CA GLY A 142 -1.90 -22.98 18.96
C GLY A 142 -1.53 -22.05 20.10
N HIS A 143 -2.33 -21.02 20.40
CA HIS A 143 -2.15 -20.25 21.61
C HIS A 143 -2.53 -21.09 22.85
N THR A 144 -1.79 -20.86 23.95
CA THR A 144 -1.96 -21.60 25.20
C THR A 144 -2.67 -20.79 26.29
N LYS A 145 -3.04 -19.54 25.98
CA LYS A 145 -3.79 -18.61 26.85
C LYS A 145 -4.71 -17.73 26.00
N PRO A 146 -5.60 -16.92 26.62
CA PRO A 146 -6.56 -16.08 25.91
C PRO A 146 -5.97 -15.23 24.78
N VAL A 147 -6.62 -15.26 23.62
CA VAL A 147 -6.27 -14.44 22.45
C VAL A 147 -6.93 -13.06 22.62
N ARG A 148 -6.12 -12.01 22.75
CA ARG A 148 -6.55 -10.65 23.07
C ARG A 148 -6.62 -9.70 21.89
N SER A 149 -5.99 -10.05 20.81
CA SER A 149 -5.96 -9.25 19.60
C SER A 149 -6.03 -10.15 18.38
N VAL A 150 -6.85 -9.79 17.43
CA VAL A 150 -6.88 -10.38 16.07
C VAL A 150 -7.05 -9.26 15.05
N GLN A 151 -6.36 -9.39 13.93
CA GLN A 151 -6.53 -8.50 12.79
C GLN A 151 -6.27 -9.26 11.50
N PHE A 152 -7.10 -9.04 10.48
CA PHE A 152 -6.77 -9.48 9.12
C PHE A 152 -5.62 -8.67 8.54
N SER A 153 -4.82 -9.29 7.71
CA SER A 153 -3.93 -8.55 6.83
C SER A 153 -4.75 -7.72 5.84
N PRO A 154 -4.22 -6.59 5.34
CA PRO A 154 -4.90 -5.76 4.35
C PRO A 154 -5.35 -6.51 3.09
N GLY A 155 -4.63 -7.53 2.64
CA GLY A 155 -5.04 -8.40 1.52
C GLY A 155 -6.02 -9.51 1.91
N GLY A 156 -6.36 -9.66 3.20
CA GLY A 156 -7.35 -10.63 3.69
C GLY A 156 -6.87 -12.08 3.73
N THR A 157 -5.64 -12.37 3.30
CA THR A 157 -5.12 -13.74 3.20
C THR A 157 -4.53 -14.26 4.51
N ARG A 158 -4.22 -13.37 5.46
CA ARG A 158 -3.59 -13.69 6.74
C ARG A 158 -4.32 -13.06 7.91
N ILE A 159 -4.11 -13.64 9.09
CA ILE A 159 -4.56 -13.06 10.38
C ILE A 159 -3.35 -13.01 11.30
N VAL A 160 -3.18 -11.91 12.03
CA VAL A 160 -2.25 -11.82 13.17
C VAL A 160 -3.04 -11.93 14.46
N SER A 161 -2.49 -12.64 15.43
CA SER A 161 -3.06 -12.73 16.78
C SER A 161 -2.01 -12.51 17.86
N GLY A 162 -2.41 -11.83 18.93
CA GLY A 162 -1.64 -11.62 20.14
C GLY A 162 -2.33 -12.22 21.36
N SER A 163 -1.58 -12.84 22.26
CA SER A 163 -2.11 -13.63 23.36
C SER A 163 -1.46 -13.35 24.71
N HIS A 164 -2.18 -13.72 25.76
CA HIS A 164 -1.68 -13.78 27.13
C HIS A 164 -0.58 -14.85 27.34
N ASP A 165 -0.30 -15.69 26.32
CA ASP A 165 0.86 -16.60 26.34
C ASP A 165 2.18 -15.90 25.98
N ASN A 166 2.17 -14.57 25.83
CA ASN A 166 3.28 -13.69 25.50
C ASN A 166 3.76 -13.82 24.05
N THR A 167 3.02 -14.55 23.20
CA THR A 167 3.40 -14.80 21.81
C THR A 167 2.46 -14.13 20.81
N ILE A 168 2.96 -13.98 19.60
CA ILE A 168 2.21 -13.56 18.42
C ILE A 168 2.24 -14.71 17.43
N ARG A 169 1.16 -14.90 16.68
CA ARG A 169 1.07 -15.87 15.58
C ARG A 169 0.49 -15.24 14.34
N VAL A 170 0.93 -15.73 13.20
CA VAL A 170 0.37 -15.38 11.88
C VAL A 170 -0.21 -16.64 11.25
N TRP A 171 -1.44 -16.53 10.79
CA TRP A 171 -2.24 -17.62 10.26
C TRP A 171 -2.57 -17.38 8.80
N ASP A 172 -2.58 -18.44 8.00
CA ASP A 172 -3.12 -18.47 6.63
C ASP A 172 -4.63 -18.70 6.69
N VAL A 173 -5.40 -17.79 6.10
CA VAL A 173 -6.87 -17.84 6.14
C VAL A 173 -7.40 -18.99 5.29
N GLU A 174 -6.79 -19.27 4.14
CA GLU A 174 -7.23 -20.30 3.20
C GLU A 174 -6.79 -21.71 3.64
N ARG A 175 -5.53 -21.84 4.08
CA ARG A 175 -4.95 -23.13 4.49
C ARG A 175 -5.25 -23.48 5.94
N GLU A 176 -5.75 -22.53 6.73
CA GLU A 176 -6.06 -22.69 8.16
C GLU A 176 -4.86 -23.16 9.01
N THR A 177 -3.66 -22.76 8.63
CA THR A 177 -2.40 -23.16 9.28
C THR A 177 -1.63 -21.96 9.80
N THR A 178 -0.74 -22.20 10.78
CA THR A 178 0.22 -21.19 11.21
C THR A 178 1.29 -21.01 10.13
N ILE A 179 1.47 -19.79 9.61
CA ILE A 179 2.53 -19.46 8.65
C ILE A 179 3.81 -19.10 9.40
N VAL A 180 3.69 -18.23 10.43
CA VAL A 180 4.83 -17.70 11.18
C VAL A 180 4.47 -17.69 12.67
N GLY A 181 5.40 -18.14 13.48
CA GLY A 181 5.27 -18.13 14.93
C GLY A 181 5.31 -19.51 15.58
N PRO A 182 5.32 -19.52 16.92
CA PRO A 182 5.11 -18.36 17.80
C PRO A 182 6.27 -17.35 17.71
N LEU A 183 5.95 -16.05 17.53
CA LEU A 183 6.94 -14.99 17.67
C LEU A 183 7.16 -14.74 19.15
N GLU A 184 8.36 -15.06 19.61
CA GLU A 184 8.76 -14.97 21.01
C GLU A 184 9.64 -13.75 21.24
N GLY A 185 9.53 -13.16 22.44
CA GLY A 185 10.35 -12.01 22.81
C GLY A 185 9.69 -11.13 23.87
N HIS A 186 8.37 -10.91 23.82
CA HIS A 186 7.68 -10.23 24.92
C HIS A 186 7.77 -11.04 26.20
N SER A 187 8.06 -10.36 27.31
CA SER A 187 8.16 -10.98 28.62
C SER A 187 6.83 -11.05 29.37
N HIS A 188 5.78 -10.43 28.84
CA HIS A 188 4.43 -10.40 29.39
C HIS A 188 3.38 -10.43 28.28
N TRP A 189 2.10 -10.46 28.62
CA TRP A 189 0.96 -10.58 27.76
C TRP A 189 1.01 -9.64 26.54
N VAL A 190 0.85 -10.18 25.34
CA VAL A 190 0.65 -9.41 24.13
C VAL A 190 -0.83 -9.02 24.05
N ARG A 191 -1.09 -7.72 24.15
CA ARG A 191 -2.46 -7.20 24.32
C ARG A 191 -3.04 -6.70 23.01
N SER A 192 -2.20 -6.26 22.09
CA SER A 192 -2.60 -5.70 20.79
C SER A 192 -1.54 -6.00 19.74
N THR A 193 -2.01 -6.33 18.56
CA THR A 193 -1.17 -6.56 17.36
C THR A 193 -1.82 -5.92 16.15
N ALA A 194 -1.02 -5.40 15.22
CA ALA A 194 -1.51 -4.87 13.95
C ALA A 194 -0.53 -5.17 12.83
N PHE A 195 -1.05 -5.45 11.62
CA PHE A 195 -0.25 -5.45 10.41
C PHE A 195 0.07 -4.03 9.96
N SER A 196 1.26 -3.84 9.39
CA SER A 196 1.53 -2.66 8.58
C SER A 196 0.65 -2.67 7.32
N PRO A 197 0.34 -1.50 6.77
CA PRO A 197 -0.49 -1.41 5.56
C PRO A 197 0.06 -2.16 4.34
N ASP A 198 1.37 -2.33 4.24
CA ASP A 198 2.06 -3.09 3.18
C ASP A 198 2.25 -4.59 3.52
N GLU A 199 1.71 -5.04 4.65
CA GLU A 199 1.82 -6.41 5.17
C GLU A 199 3.23 -6.90 5.48
N SER A 200 4.25 -6.04 5.35
CA SER A 200 5.65 -6.45 5.55
C SER A 200 6.02 -6.56 7.03
N GLN A 201 5.27 -5.88 7.92
CA GLN A 201 5.58 -5.78 9.32
C GLN A 201 4.35 -6.03 10.21
N ILE A 202 4.63 -6.40 11.45
CA ILE A 202 3.63 -6.48 12.53
C ILE A 202 4.14 -5.61 13.67
N VAL A 203 3.25 -4.80 14.24
CA VAL A 203 3.50 -4.12 15.52
C VAL A 203 2.76 -4.83 16.64
N SER A 204 3.38 -4.92 17.81
CA SER A 204 2.77 -5.49 19.00
C SER A 204 2.97 -4.61 20.23
N GLY A 205 1.94 -4.50 21.06
CA GLY A 205 1.96 -3.84 22.35
C GLY A 205 1.73 -4.84 23.48
N SER A 206 2.54 -4.73 24.55
CA SER A 206 2.54 -5.71 25.63
C SER A 206 2.49 -5.08 27.01
N PHE A 207 2.09 -5.91 27.96
CA PHE A 207 2.15 -5.62 29.40
C PHE A 207 3.60 -5.62 29.94
N ASP A 208 4.62 -5.89 29.09
CA ASP A 208 6.02 -5.65 29.42
C ASP A 208 6.43 -4.17 29.23
N ASN A 209 5.48 -3.28 28.97
CA ASN A 209 5.61 -1.84 28.72
C ASN A 209 6.30 -1.49 27.40
N THR A 210 6.56 -2.46 26.53
CA THR A 210 7.26 -2.26 25.25
C THR A 210 6.32 -2.42 24.07
N ILE A 211 6.69 -1.76 22.98
CA ILE A 211 6.15 -1.98 21.65
C ILE A 211 7.25 -2.59 20.81
N ARG A 212 6.91 -3.59 20.00
CA ARG A 212 7.87 -4.30 19.15
C ARG A 212 7.39 -4.33 17.71
N LEU A 213 8.36 -4.32 16.81
CA LEU A 213 8.14 -4.44 15.37
C LEU A 213 8.74 -5.75 14.87
N TRP A 214 7.99 -6.49 14.06
CA TRP A 214 8.37 -7.82 13.56
C TRP A 214 8.28 -7.86 12.04
N ASP A 215 9.22 -8.53 11.41
CA ASP A 215 9.16 -8.86 9.99
C ASP A 215 8.16 -10.01 9.77
N THR A 216 7.17 -9.78 8.94
CA THR A 216 6.07 -10.73 8.74
C THR A 216 6.51 -12.03 8.08
N ARG A 217 7.57 -12.01 7.27
CA ARG A 217 8.07 -13.18 6.53
C ARG A 217 8.96 -14.07 7.41
N SER A 218 9.93 -13.46 8.10
CA SER A 218 10.92 -14.19 8.89
C SER A 218 10.53 -14.38 10.35
N GLY A 219 9.55 -13.64 10.85
CA GLY A 219 9.16 -13.60 12.26
C GLY A 219 10.20 -12.95 13.17
N ARG A 220 11.22 -12.30 12.61
CA ARG A 220 12.31 -11.68 13.39
C ARG A 220 11.92 -10.27 13.85
N LEU A 221 12.47 -9.89 15.00
CA LEU A 221 12.35 -8.53 15.51
C LEU A 221 13.08 -7.55 14.57
N ILE A 222 12.41 -6.42 14.26
CA ILE A 222 12.98 -5.33 13.47
C ILE A 222 13.41 -4.20 14.40
N GLY A 223 14.65 -3.77 14.29
CA GLY A 223 15.15 -2.58 14.97
C GLY A 223 15.19 -2.69 16.49
N LYS A 224 15.03 -1.53 17.15
CA LYS A 224 15.01 -1.41 18.61
C LYS A 224 13.59 -1.47 19.14
N LEU A 225 13.44 -1.75 20.43
CA LEU A 225 12.15 -1.63 21.12
C LEU A 225 11.72 -0.17 21.15
N PHE A 226 10.41 0.07 21.00
CA PHE A 226 9.85 1.41 21.20
C PHE A 226 9.62 1.57 22.70
N GLU A 227 10.54 2.28 23.34
CA GLU A 227 10.57 2.47 24.78
C GLU A 227 10.09 3.87 25.15
N GLY A 228 9.21 3.96 26.16
CA GLY A 228 8.66 5.25 26.62
C GLY A 228 7.42 5.11 27.48
N HIS A 229 6.55 4.11 27.22
CA HIS A 229 5.46 3.80 28.15
C HIS A 229 6.04 3.33 29.48
N THR A 230 5.55 3.93 30.57
CA THR A 230 6.00 3.58 31.94
C THR A 230 5.19 2.46 32.55
N LYS A 231 4.10 2.05 31.91
CA LYS A 231 3.19 0.97 32.29
C LYS A 231 2.70 0.22 31.06
N TRP A 232 1.88 -0.78 31.27
CA TRP A 232 1.31 -1.70 30.28
C TRP A 232 0.79 -1.00 29.03
N VAL A 233 1.17 -1.49 27.86
CA VAL A 233 0.63 -1.06 26.58
C VAL A 233 -0.59 -1.93 26.25
N HIS A 234 -1.74 -1.28 26.09
CA HIS A 234 -3.02 -1.96 25.83
C HIS A 234 -3.39 -2.04 24.36
N SER A 235 -3.03 -1.05 23.59
CA SER A 235 -3.42 -0.95 22.17
C SER A 235 -2.31 -0.33 21.35
N VAL A 236 -2.14 -0.85 20.14
CA VAL A 236 -1.27 -0.30 19.10
C VAL A 236 -2.01 -0.29 17.76
N ALA A 237 -1.74 0.72 16.94
CA ALA A 237 -2.28 0.83 15.59
C ALA A 237 -1.25 1.46 14.67
N PHE A 238 -1.09 0.93 13.46
CA PHE A 238 -0.33 1.60 12.41
C PHE A 238 -1.11 2.79 11.86
N SER A 239 -0.39 3.84 11.49
CA SER A 239 -0.94 4.87 10.61
C SER A 239 -1.27 4.25 9.23
N PRO A 240 -2.23 4.81 8.48
CA PRO A 240 -2.58 4.31 7.15
C PRO A 240 -1.40 4.27 6.16
N HIS A 241 -0.39 5.09 6.41
CA HIS A 241 0.84 5.16 5.61
C HIS A 241 1.95 4.22 6.10
N GLY A 242 1.76 3.50 7.21
CA GLY A 242 2.75 2.62 7.79
C GLY A 242 3.99 3.32 8.38
N THR A 243 4.04 4.65 8.34
CA THR A 243 5.20 5.44 8.80
C THR A 243 5.21 5.64 10.31
N HIS A 244 4.05 5.57 10.95
CA HIS A 244 3.89 5.81 12.39
C HIS A 244 3.06 4.71 13.06
N VAL A 245 3.26 4.58 14.36
CA VAL A 245 2.44 3.75 15.25
C VAL A 245 1.85 4.63 16.33
N ALA A 246 0.55 4.49 16.59
CA ALA A 246 -0.08 5.02 17.81
C ALA A 246 -0.14 3.93 18.86
N SER A 247 0.00 4.31 20.14
CA SER A 247 -0.15 3.39 21.28
C SER A 247 -0.88 4.04 22.44
N GLY A 248 -1.65 3.23 23.17
CA GLY A 248 -2.33 3.63 24.40
C GLY A 248 -1.95 2.72 25.57
N GLY A 249 -1.74 3.30 26.74
CA GLY A 249 -1.22 2.57 27.87
C GLY A 249 -1.90 2.83 29.24
N SER A 250 -1.50 2.00 30.22
CA SER A 250 -1.89 2.16 31.63
C SER A 250 -1.25 3.38 32.29
N ASP A 251 -0.28 4.01 31.67
CA ASP A 251 0.30 5.29 32.08
C ASP A 251 -0.60 6.48 31.70
N LYS A 252 -1.80 6.19 31.17
CA LYS A 252 -2.84 7.14 30.77
C LYS A 252 -2.47 7.99 29.55
N THR A 253 -1.41 7.64 28.85
CA THR A 253 -0.93 8.38 27.69
C THR A 253 -1.30 7.71 26.38
N VAL A 254 -1.49 8.53 25.34
CA VAL A 254 -1.41 8.11 23.94
C VAL A 254 -0.09 8.62 23.39
N ARG A 255 0.66 7.77 22.71
CA ARG A 255 1.96 8.10 22.12
C ARG A 255 1.95 7.79 20.64
N VAL A 256 2.74 8.56 19.90
CA VAL A 256 2.97 8.36 18.45
C VAL A 256 4.46 8.15 18.21
N TRP A 257 4.78 7.13 17.41
CA TRP A 257 6.14 6.65 17.18
C TRP A 257 6.45 6.66 15.68
N ASP A 258 7.64 7.06 15.31
CA ASP A 258 8.16 6.88 13.95
C ASP A 258 8.66 5.44 13.79
N VAL A 259 8.10 4.72 12.82
CA VAL A 259 8.39 3.28 12.58
C VAL A 259 9.84 3.03 12.21
N ARG A 260 10.45 3.91 11.44
CA ARG A 260 11.82 3.78 10.93
C ARG A 260 12.86 3.95 12.04
N THR A 261 12.64 4.89 12.95
CA THR A 261 13.60 5.21 14.02
C THR A 261 13.30 4.52 15.33
N GLY A 262 12.06 4.09 15.55
CA GLY A 262 11.56 3.58 16.83
C GLY A 262 11.42 4.66 17.90
N LEU A 263 11.59 5.93 17.53
CA LEU A 263 11.53 7.05 18.47
C LEU A 263 10.12 7.64 18.55
N GLN A 264 9.78 8.17 19.72
CA GLN A 264 8.56 8.92 19.91
C GLN A 264 8.65 10.26 19.16
N VAL A 265 7.62 10.56 18.36
CA VAL A 265 7.61 11.75 17.46
C VAL A 265 7.40 13.05 18.23
N SER A 266 6.66 13.01 19.34
CA SER A 266 6.32 14.20 20.12
C SER A 266 6.07 13.86 21.58
N GLN A 267 5.82 14.88 22.43
CA GLN A 267 5.38 14.63 23.81
C GLN A 267 4.12 13.76 23.84
N PRO A 268 3.98 12.90 24.87
CA PRO A 268 2.78 12.10 25.06
C PRO A 268 1.50 12.97 25.12
N LEU A 269 0.39 12.41 24.67
CA LEU A 269 -0.93 13.00 24.87
C LEU A 269 -1.44 12.54 26.25
N GLU A 270 -1.48 13.46 27.24
CA GLU A 270 -1.75 13.16 28.66
C GLU A 270 -3.15 13.61 29.12
N GLU A 271 -4.11 13.67 28.21
CA GLU A 271 -5.43 14.21 28.51
C GLU A 271 -6.38 13.23 29.18
N HIS A 272 -6.12 11.92 29.04
CA HIS A 272 -6.89 10.90 29.73
C HIS A 272 -6.53 10.84 31.22
N THR A 273 -7.55 10.73 32.06
CA THR A 273 -7.37 10.66 33.52
C THR A 273 -7.19 9.22 34.02
N ASN A 274 -7.39 8.22 33.13
CA ASN A 274 -7.26 6.81 33.46
C ASN A 274 -6.67 6.02 32.26
N VAL A 275 -6.55 4.70 32.39
CA VAL A 275 -5.97 3.78 31.41
C VAL A 275 -6.58 3.95 30.04
N VAL A 276 -5.75 4.07 29.00
CA VAL A 276 -6.15 4.07 27.60
C VAL A 276 -6.18 2.63 27.09
N PHE A 277 -7.38 2.13 26.77
CA PHE A 277 -7.58 0.75 26.36
C PHE A 277 -7.49 0.52 24.85
N SER A 278 -7.82 1.54 24.05
CA SER A 278 -7.86 1.41 22.59
C SER A 278 -7.40 2.69 21.93
N VAL A 279 -6.64 2.54 20.84
CA VAL A 279 -6.28 3.62 19.94
C VAL A 279 -6.54 3.20 18.49
N ALA A 280 -6.92 4.15 17.63
CA ALA A 280 -7.10 3.95 16.22
C ALA A 280 -6.67 5.19 15.45
N PHE A 281 -5.99 5.02 14.31
CA PHE A 281 -5.78 6.12 13.36
C PHE A 281 -7.02 6.31 12.50
N SER A 282 -7.33 7.56 12.16
CA SER A 282 -8.28 7.86 11.09
C SER A 282 -7.75 7.34 9.75
N PRO A 283 -8.62 7.00 8.79
CA PRO A 283 -8.20 6.58 7.45
C PRO A 283 -7.32 7.59 6.72
N CYS A 284 -7.47 8.88 7.00
CA CYS A 284 -6.59 9.93 6.45
C CYS A 284 -5.23 10.05 7.18
N GLY A 285 -5.02 9.35 8.31
CA GLY A 285 -3.80 9.42 9.10
C GLY A 285 -3.61 10.71 9.94
N GLN A 286 -4.52 11.67 9.79
CA GLN A 286 -4.43 12.97 10.46
C GLN A 286 -4.82 12.92 11.94
N TYR A 287 -5.77 12.02 12.28
CA TYR A 287 -6.33 11.94 13.63
C TYR A 287 -6.01 10.61 14.29
N VAL A 288 -5.86 10.64 15.61
CA VAL A 288 -5.83 9.46 16.46
C VAL A 288 -7.02 9.53 17.41
N ALA A 289 -7.87 8.50 17.39
CA ALA A 289 -8.92 8.30 18.37
C ALA A 289 -8.41 7.43 19.51
N SER A 290 -8.91 7.68 20.72
CA SER A 290 -8.62 6.88 21.91
C SER A 290 -9.85 6.68 22.78
N GLY A 291 -9.96 5.49 23.37
CA GLY A 291 -10.96 5.11 24.34
C GLY A 291 -10.32 4.72 25.67
N SER A 292 -10.90 5.18 26.78
CA SER A 292 -10.28 5.05 28.09
C SER A 292 -11.22 4.53 29.17
N MET A 293 -10.61 4.04 30.24
CA MET A 293 -11.27 3.70 31.50
C MET A 293 -11.93 4.92 32.20
N ASP A 294 -11.57 6.14 31.78
CA ASP A 294 -12.23 7.36 32.26
C ASP A 294 -13.59 7.62 31.59
N CYS A 295 -14.07 6.66 30.80
CA CYS A 295 -15.36 6.70 30.10
C CYS A 295 -15.39 7.67 28.91
N ASN A 296 -14.29 8.30 28.55
CA ASN A 296 -14.21 9.26 27.46
C ASN A 296 -13.66 8.63 26.17
N VAL A 297 -14.16 9.18 25.07
CA VAL A 297 -13.59 9.03 23.73
C VAL A 297 -12.94 10.36 23.36
N MET A 298 -11.71 10.32 22.87
CA MET A 298 -10.99 11.51 22.41
C MET A 298 -10.51 11.30 20.98
N ILE A 299 -10.56 12.35 20.17
CA ILE A 299 -9.93 12.41 18.84
C ILE A 299 -8.94 13.57 18.87
N ARG A 300 -7.72 13.33 18.39
CA ARG A 300 -6.63 14.30 18.38
C ARG A 300 -6.05 14.42 17.01
N ASP A 301 -5.90 15.66 16.56
CA ASP A 301 -5.10 15.97 15.38
C ASP A 301 -3.63 15.72 15.70
N VAL A 302 -3.03 14.81 14.97
CA VAL A 302 -1.60 14.47 15.07
C VAL A 302 -0.82 14.92 13.84
N SER A 303 -1.45 15.58 12.88
CA SER A 303 -0.81 16.03 11.63
C SER A 303 0.39 16.94 11.88
N SER A 304 0.28 17.89 12.79
CA SER A 304 1.38 18.78 13.17
C SER A 304 2.54 18.08 13.89
N ARG A 305 2.30 16.89 14.44
CA ARG A 305 3.27 16.07 15.18
C ARG A 305 3.93 15.00 14.32
N VAL A 306 3.29 14.66 13.21
CA VAL A 306 3.72 13.66 12.23
C VAL A 306 4.44 14.32 11.05
N SER A 307 4.42 15.66 10.96
CA SER A 307 4.80 16.44 9.77
C SER A 307 6.27 16.80 9.62
N ASP A 308 7.19 16.31 10.47
CA ASP A 308 8.59 16.77 10.39
C ASP A 308 9.44 16.13 9.28
N VAL A 309 8.88 15.37 8.34
CA VAL A 309 9.64 14.86 7.19
C VAL A 309 8.96 15.06 5.83
N LEU A 310 7.67 15.32 5.75
CA LEU A 310 7.01 15.63 4.46
C LEU A 310 5.76 16.50 4.68
N ALA A 311 5.92 17.80 4.53
CA ALA A 311 4.81 18.76 4.41
C ALA A 311 4.03 18.58 3.10
N PRO A 312 2.92 19.23 2.95
CA PRO A 312 1.56 19.05 3.48
C PRO A 312 0.60 18.72 2.34
N TYR A 313 0.07 17.53 2.29
CA TYR A 313 -1.13 17.30 1.47
C TYR A 313 -1.97 16.21 2.13
N GLY A 314 -3.21 16.54 2.48
CA GLY A 314 -4.22 15.60 2.97
C GLY A 314 -4.32 14.39 2.07
N SER A 315 -3.97 13.21 2.59
CA SER A 315 -4.13 11.96 1.87
C SER A 315 -5.60 11.59 1.84
N GLN A 316 -6.25 11.95 0.75
CA GLN A 316 -7.56 11.42 0.44
C GLN A 316 -7.38 9.97 -0.05
N ILE A 317 -7.97 9.04 0.66
CA ILE A 317 -7.96 7.62 0.27
C ILE A 317 -8.94 7.46 -0.88
N ILE A 318 -8.44 7.01 -2.03
CA ILE A 318 -9.30 6.66 -3.15
C ILE A 318 -10.01 5.35 -2.83
N THR A 319 -11.33 5.41 -2.62
CA THR A 319 -12.18 4.28 -2.29
C THR A 319 -12.94 3.76 -3.51
N SER A 320 -13.45 2.53 -3.42
CA SER A 320 -14.25 1.91 -4.50
C SER A 320 -15.57 2.62 -4.83
N GLN A 321 -16.00 3.55 -3.99
CA GLN A 321 -17.24 4.31 -4.15
C GLN A 321 -17.03 5.72 -4.71
N MET A 322 -15.78 6.13 -4.91
CA MET A 322 -15.49 7.46 -5.46
C MET A 322 -15.81 7.51 -6.95
N SER A 323 -16.54 8.54 -7.34
CA SER A 323 -16.71 8.86 -8.75
C SER A 323 -15.41 9.37 -9.37
N THR A 324 -15.28 9.32 -10.69
CA THR A 324 -14.13 9.87 -11.41
C THR A 324 -13.87 11.34 -11.03
N HIS A 325 -14.94 12.12 -10.80
CA HIS A 325 -14.84 13.51 -10.38
C HIS A 325 -14.26 13.67 -8.99
N GLN A 326 -14.67 12.86 -8.03
CA GLN A 326 -14.12 12.86 -6.69
C GLN A 326 -12.63 12.46 -6.67
N VAL A 327 -12.23 11.51 -7.54
CA VAL A 327 -10.82 11.17 -7.70
C VAL A 327 -10.03 12.31 -8.33
N PHE A 328 -10.59 13.02 -9.29
CA PHE A 328 -9.99 14.22 -9.89
C PHE A 328 -9.77 15.32 -8.83
N GLU A 329 -10.79 15.60 -8.00
CA GLU A 329 -10.67 16.53 -6.88
C GLU A 329 -9.60 16.10 -5.86
N CYS A 330 -9.53 14.80 -5.57
CA CYS A 330 -8.49 14.21 -4.76
C CYS A 330 -7.08 14.50 -5.30
N LEU A 331 -6.86 14.22 -6.58
CA LEU A 331 -5.57 14.39 -7.24
C LEU A 331 -5.15 15.87 -7.29
N THR A 332 -6.08 16.76 -7.58
CA THR A 332 -5.79 18.21 -7.61
C THR A 332 -5.52 18.76 -6.22
N SER A 333 -6.24 18.31 -5.20
CA SER A 333 -5.96 18.67 -3.80
C SER A 333 -4.63 18.12 -3.29
N THR A 334 -4.12 17.02 -3.88
CA THR A 334 -2.82 16.42 -3.53
C THR A 334 -1.64 16.95 -4.34
N GLY A 335 -1.86 17.99 -5.16
CA GLY A 335 -0.80 18.71 -5.86
C GLY A 335 -0.67 18.41 -7.35
N CYS A 336 -1.55 17.59 -7.94
CA CYS A 336 -1.65 17.50 -9.39
C CYS A 336 -2.23 18.80 -9.95
N VAL A 337 -1.59 19.34 -10.98
CA VAL A 337 -2.04 20.59 -11.62
C VAL A 337 -3.34 20.35 -12.38
N ASP A 338 -4.38 21.08 -12.04
CA ASP A 338 -5.62 21.14 -12.84
C ASP A 338 -5.39 21.98 -14.09
N LEU A 339 -5.54 21.36 -15.26
CA LEU A 339 -5.33 22.03 -16.55
C LEU A 339 -6.64 22.52 -17.21
N THR A 340 -7.77 22.45 -16.52
CA THR A 340 -9.08 22.89 -17.04
C THR A 340 -9.06 24.34 -17.50
N SER A 341 -8.25 25.20 -16.85
CA SER A 341 -8.07 26.61 -17.26
C SER A 341 -7.11 26.79 -18.44
N GLN A 342 -6.27 25.81 -18.77
CA GLN A 342 -5.24 25.89 -19.80
C GLN A 342 -5.59 25.15 -21.10
N MET A 343 -6.65 24.33 -21.09
CA MET A 343 -7.12 23.58 -22.25
C MET A 343 -8.61 23.29 -22.15
N ASP A 344 -9.28 23.18 -23.30
CA ASP A 344 -10.68 22.75 -23.33
C ASP A 344 -10.80 21.29 -22.87
N PRO A 345 -11.54 20.98 -21.78
CA PRO A 345 -11.73 19.61 -21.31
C PRO A 345 -12.40 18.69 -22.35
N LYS A 346 -13.25 19.22 -23.22
CA LYS A 346 -13.92 18.44 -24.27
C LYS A 346 -12.96 17.98 -25.36
N GLN A 347 -11.94 18.79 -25.68
CA GLN A 347 -10.92 18.46 -26.68
C GLN A 347 -11.54 17.83 -27.96
N GLU A 348 -12.55 18.49 -28.53
CA GLU A 348 -13.30 17.95 -29.70
C GLU A 348 -12.39 17.66 -30.90
N THR A 349 -11.28 18.39 -31.02
CA THR A 349 -10.27 18.21 -32.07
C THR A 349 -9.18 17.19 -31.73
N ALA A 350 -9.22 16.57 -30.55
CA ALA A 350 -8.21 15.58 -30.17
C ALA A 350 -8.33 14.31 -31.04
N ILE A 351 -7.18 13.82 -31.47
CA ILE A 351 -7.07 12.65 -32.34
C ILE A 351 -6.57 11.47 -31.51
N ILE A 352 -7.27 10.34 -31.63
CA ILE A 352 -6.80 9.09 -30.99
C ILE A 352 -5.55 8.58 -31.71
N MET A 353 -4.49 8.38 -30.98
CA MET A 353 -3.18 7.93 -31.49
C MET A 353 -2.93 6.46 -31.22
N SER A 354 -3.40 5.96 -30.08
CA SER A 354 -3.24 4.56 -29.68
C SER A 354 -4.35 4.16 -28.74
N GLY A 355 -4.85 2.92 -28.88
CA GLY A 355 -5.79 2.29 -27.96
C GLY A 355 -5.15 1.04 -27.35
N GLY A 356 -5.10 0.95 -26.03
CA GLY A 356 -4.55 -0.17 -25.28
C GLY A 356 -5.54 -0.79 -24.31
N GLY A 357 -5.15 -1.87 -23.64
CA GLY A 357 -5.98 -2.56 -22.64
C GLY A 357 -6.36 -1.72 -21.41
N PHE A 358 -5.66 -0.63 -21.16
CA PHE A 358 -5.81 0.20 -19.95
C PHE A 358 -6.24 1.65 -20.21
N GLY A 359 -6.37 2.06 -21.47
CA GLY A 359 -6.78 3.43 -21.82
C GLY A 359 -6.40 3.82 -23.25
N ASP A 360 -6.90 4.97 -23.67
CA ASP A 360 -6.63 5.56 -24.96
C ASP A 360 -5.68 6.75 -24.82
N ILE A 361 -4.73 6.87 -25.76
CA ILE A 361 -3.83 8.01 -25.86
C ILE A 361 -4.32 8.91 -26.98
N TRP A 362 -4.59 10.15 -26.62
CA TRP A 362 -5.08 11.20 -27.51
C TRP A 362 -4.03 12.29 -27.68
N MET A 363 -3.90 12.84 -28.85
CA MET A 363 -3.17 14.08 -29.10
C MET A 363 -4.14 15.25 -28.98
N GLY A 364 -3.97 16.07 -27.94
CA GLY A 364 -4.74 17.28 -27.68
C GLY A 364 -3.92 18.56 -27.84
N ARG A 365 -4.53 19.70 -27.51
CA ARG A 365 -3.88 21.02 -27.54
C ARG A 365 -4.19 21.86 -26.32
N LEU A 366 -3.22 22.60 -25.86
CA LEU A 366 -3.40 23.69 -24.90
C LEU A 366 -3.94 24.94 -25.62
N HIS A 367 -4.52 25.90 -24.87
CA HIS A 367 -5.02 27.17 -25.41
C HIS A 367 -3.92 28.00 -26.10
N ASN A 368 -2.66 27.83 -25.71
CA ASN A 368 -1.51 28.45 -26.36
C ASN A 368 -1.05 27.75 -27.67
N GLY A 369 -1.78 26.72 -28.10
CA GLY A 369 -1.48 25.92 -29.30
C GLY A 369 -0.50 24.77 -29.08
N GLY A 370 0.09 24.63 -27.91
CA GLY A 370 1.01 23.53 -27.59
C GLY A 370 0.33 22.16 -27.69
N LYS A 371 1.01 21.19 -28.33
CA LYS A 371 0.53 19.82 -28.41
C LYS A 371 0.76 19.09 -27.08
N VAL A 372 -0.22 18.28 -26.67
CA VAL A 372 -0.14 17.44 -25.46
C VAL A 372 -0.63 16.03 -25.75
N ALA A 373 -0.11 15.08 -24.98
CA ALA A 373 -0.65 13.74 -24.92
C ALA A 373 -1.63 13.64 -23.76
N ILE A 374 -2.81 13.07 -24.00
CA ILE A 374 -3.83 12.83 -22.99
C ILE A 374 -4.04 11.33 -22.92
N LYS A 375 -3.62 10.71 -21.81
CA LYS A 375 -3.90 9.29 -21.50
C LYS A 375 -5.20 9.25 -20.71
N ALA A 376 -6.30 8.83 -21.37
CA ALA A 376 -7.62 8.74 -20.78
C ALA A 376 -7.99 7.28 -20.51
N TRP A 377 -8.40 6.95 -19.27
CA TRP A 377 -8.82 5.60 -18.95
C TRP A 377 -10.24 5.34 -19.38
N ARG A 378 -10.44 4.19 -20.06
CA ARG A 378 -11.79 3.73 -20.43
C ARG A 378 -12.54 3.28 -19.18
N THR A 379 -13.67 3.89 -18.90
CA THR A 379 -14.68 3.34 -18.01
C THR A 379 -15.61 2.47 -18.85
N ASN A 380 -15.59 1.15 -18.65
CA ASN A 380 -16.55 0.28 -19.33
C ASN A 380 -17.96 0.58 -18.81
N THR A 381 -18.78 1.12 -19.72
CA THR A 381 -20.26 1.23 -19.75
C THR A 381 -21.01 1.19 -18.42
N LEU A 382 -21.76 2.30 -18.19
CA LEU A 382 -22.93 2.40 -17.31
C LEU A 382 -22.69 2.05 -15.83
N GLU A 383 -22.35 3.08 -15.05
CA GLU A 383 -22.49 3.25 -13.61
C GLU A 383 -21.38 2.81 -12.66
N HIS A 384 -20.39 1.95 -13.02
CA HIS A 384 -19.26 1.66 -12.14
C HIS A 384 -17.94 1.63 -12.89
N CYS A 385 -17.09 2.65 -12.65
CA CYS A 385 -15.68 2.58 -13.00
C CYS A 385 -15.06 1.38 -12.26
N ASP A 386 -14.34 0.48 -12.99
CA ASP A 386 -13.58 -0.58 -12.31
C ASP A 386 -12.58 0.09 -11.34
N TYR A 387 -12.86 -0.05 -10.06
CA TYR A 387 -12.06 0.49 -8.96
C TYR A 387 -10.57 0.18 -9.11
N LYS A 388 -10.22 -1.00 -9.63
CA LYS A 388 -8.83 -1.41 -9.86
C LYS A 388 -8.14 -0.50 -10.88
N THR A 389 -8.83 -0.15 -11.96
CA THR A 389 -8.30 0.74 -13.01
C THR A 389 -8.14 2.17 -12.51
N LEU A 390 -9.13 2.69 -11.79
CA LEU A 390 -9.07 4.05 -11.23
C LEU A 390 -7.97 4.19 -10.17
N LYS A 391 -7.84 3.19 -9.31
CA LYS A 391 -6.81 3.10 -8.29
C LYS A 391 -5.41 3.04 -8.90
N ARG A 392 -5.24 2.29 -10.00
CA ARG A 392 -3.98 2.20 -10.74
C ARG A 392 -3.61 3.54 -11.36
N ALA A 393 -4.57 4.21 -12.01
CA ALA A 393 -4.41 5.53 -12.58
C ALA A 393 -3.97 6.58 -11.54
N ALA A 394 -4.61 6.58 -10.40
CA ALA A 394 -4.29 7.50 -9.32
C ALA A 394 -2.88 7.28 -8.76
N ARG A 395 -2.44 6.01 -8.66
CA ARG A 395 -1.08 5.68 -8.24
C ARG A 395 -0.04 6.17 -9.24
N GLU A 396 -0.24 5.89 -10.53
CA GLU A 396 0.64 6.35 -11.60
C GLU A 396 0.76 7.87 -11.56
N LEU A 397 -0.37 8.59 -11.44
CA LEU A 397 -0.40 10.04 -11.34
C LEU A 397 0.34 10.58 -10.13
N PHE A 398 0.12 9.97 -8.97
CA PHE A 398 0.77 10.37 -7.73
C PHE A 398 2.29 10.25 -7.81
N LEU A 399 2.80 9.15 -8.36
CA LEU A 399 4.23 8.94 -8.56
C LEU A 399 4.79 9.92 -9.60
N TRP A 400 4.12 10.02 -10.73
CA TRP A 400 4.57 10.83 -11.86
C TRP A 400 4.58 12.33 -11.55
N SER A 401 3.58 12.84 -10.82
CA SER A 401 3.49 14.26 -10.44
C SER A 401 4.67 14.77 -9.59
N ARG A 402 5.39 13.85 -8.93
CA ARG A 402 6.53 14.16 -8.05
C ARG A 402 7.88 14.03 -8.73
N MET A 403 7.93 13.52 -9.95
CA MET A 403 9.17 13.33 -10.68
C MET A 403 9.53 14.56 -11.49
N ASN A 404 10.72 15.12 -11.26
CA ASN A 404 11.24 16.27 -11.99
C ASN A 404 12.72 16.05 -12.33
N HIS A 405 12.98 15.55 -13.54
CA HIS A 405 14.33 15.29 -14.05
C HIS A 405 14.35 15.41 -15.59
N PRO A 406 15.45 15.89 -16.23
CA PRO A 406 15.52 16.03 -17.69
C PRO A 406 15.20 14.76 -18.46
N ASN A 407 15.55 13.59 -17.91
CA ASN A 407 15.34 12.28 -18.51
C ASN A 407 14.11 11.53 -17.97
N ILE A 408 13.17 12.26 -17.36
CA ILE A 408 11.83 11.78 -16.99
C ILE A 408 10.81 12.54 -17.85
N HIS A 409 9.89 11.81 -18.47
CA HIS A 409 8.78 12.43 -19.19
C HIS A 409 7.87 13.16 -18.21
N ARG A 410 7.69 14.46 -18.40
CA ARG A 410 7.03 15.32 -17.43
C ARG A 410 5.51 15.22 -17.51
N LEU A 411 4.86 14.94 -16.39
CA LEU A 411 3.42 15.17 -16.23
C LEU A 411 3.17 16.69 -16.17
N GLN A 412 2.28 17.21 -17.01
CA GLN A 412 1.86 18.62 -16.96
C GLN A 412 0.71 18.82 -15.98
N GLY A 413 -0.20 17.85 -15.89
CA GLY A 413 -1.33 17.90 -15.00
C GLY A 413 -2.42 16.90 -15.37
N VAL A 414 -3.62 17.17 -14.87
CA VAL A 414 -4.82 16.35 -15.06
C VAL A 414 -5.98 17.18 -15.57
N ILE A 415 -6.91 16.54 -16.28
CA ILE A 415 -8.20 17.12 -16.69
C ILE A 415 -9.31 16.09 -16.54
N MET A 416 -10.55 16.58 -16.44
CA MET A 416 -11.74 15.76 -16.72
C MET A 416 -11.97 15.72 -18.23
N PHE A 417 -11.36 14.73 -18.90
CA PHE A 417 -11.43 14.61 -20.35
C PHE A 417 -12.83 14.21 -20.81
N ARG A 418 -13.41 15.03 -21.67
CA ARG A 418 -14.79 14.89 -22.19
C ARG A 418 -15.85 14.77 -21.09
N ASP A 419 -15.64 15.47 -19.97
CA ASP A 419 -16.51 15.49 -18.78
C ASP A 419 -16.79 14.11 -18.13
N GLN A 420 -16.05 13.06 -18.53
CA GLN A 420 -16.30 11.67 -18.09
C GLN A 420 -15.05 10.94 -17.62
N TYR A 421 -13.91 11.21 -18.25
CA TYR A 421 -12.70 10.42 -18.04
C TYR A 421 -11.63 11.20 -17.31
N LEU A 422 -10.98 10.55 -16.37
CA LEU A 422 -9.74 11.10 -15.81
C LEU A 422 -8.66 11.06 -16.88
N GLY A 423 -8.17 12.23 -17.31
CA GLY A 423 -7.12 12.39 -18.30
C GLY A 423 -5.81 12.83 -17.66
N MET A 424 -4.73 12.07 -17.87
CA MET A 424 -3.36 12.51 -17.59
C MET A 424 -2.81 13.26 -18.78
N VAL A 425 -2.30 14.45 -18.54
CA VAL A 425 -1.79 15.32 -19.60
C VAL A 425 -0.26 15.45 -19.47
N SER A 426 0.45 15.10 -20.52
CA SER A 426 1.90 15.23 -20.63
C SER A 426 2.32 15.92 -21.93
N GLU A 427 3.60 16.26 -22.01
CA GLU A 427 4.18 16.84 -23.22
C GLU A 427 4.06 15.86 -24.41
N TRP A 428 3.69 16.38 -25.59
CA TRP A 428 3.67 15.57 -26.80
C TRP A 428 5.10 15.37 -27.33
N MET A 429 5.49 14.13 -27.56
CA MET A 429 6.81 13.78 -28.08
C MET A 429 6.74 13.49 -29.57
N ASP A 430 7.10 14.46 -30.40
CA ASP A 430 7.01 14.34 -31.87
C ASP A 430 7.91 13.24 -32.44
N ASN A 431 9.01 12.89 -31.76
CA ASN A 431 9.90 11.81 -32.17
C ASN A 431 9.35 10.40 -31.82
N GLY A 432 8.27 10.33 -31.03
CA GLY A 432 7.69 9.08 -30.58
C GLY A 432 8.53 8.38 -29.49
N ASN A 433 8.38 7.07 -29.39
CA ASN A 433 9.17 6.26 -28.47
C ASN A 433 10.57 5.96 -29.04
N LEU A 434 11.46 5.47 -28.18
CA LEU A 434 12.86 5.23 -28.52
C LEU A 434 13.02 4.21 -29.67
N HIS A 435 12.19 3.18 -29.73
CA HIS A 435 12.22 2.21 -30.83
C HIS A 435 11.87 2.85 -32.18
N GLU A 436 10.82 3.68 -32.23
CA GLU A 436 10.45 4.44 -33.43
C GLU A 436 11.49 5.47 -33.81
N TYR A 437 12.07 6.16 -32.81
CA TYR A 437 13.12 7.16 -33.02
C TYR A 437 14.36 6.55 -33.68
N LEU A 438 14.86 5.41 -33.17
CA LEU A 438 16.04 4.73 -33.72
C LEU A 438 15.84 4.27 -35.15
N ARG A 439 14.61 3.89 -35.52
CA ARG A 439 14.28 3.54 -36.94
C ARG A 439 14.27 4.76 -37.86
N LYS A 440 13.81 5.91 -37.36
CA LYS A 440 13.74 7.18 -38.11
C LYS A 440 15.10 7.88 -38.18
N GLN A 441 15.96 7.70 -37.18
CA GLN A 441 17.26 8.36 -37.03
C GLN A 441 18.39 7.33 -36.79
N PRO A 442 18.83 6.60 -37.85
CA PRO A 442 19.90 5.60 -37.74
C PRO A 442 21.22 6.16 -37.22
N GLY A 443 21.49 7.44 -37.48
CA GLY A 443 22.69 8.16 -37.06
C GLY A 443 22.63 8.77 -35.65
N ALA A 444 21.61 8.50 -34.86
CA ALA A 444 21.50 9.00 -33.50
C ALA A 444 22.68 8.55 -32.61
N ASP A 445 23.12 9.43 -31.71
CA ASP A 445 24.17 9.07 -30.74
C ASP A 445 23.63 8.06 -29.71
N ARG A 446 23.90 6.79 -29.97
CA ARG A 446 23.42 5.66 -29.17
C ARG A 446 24.00 5.66 -27.74
N TYR A 447 25.24 6.13 -27.59
CA TYR A 447 25.87 6.25 -26.27
C TYR A 447 25.23 7.32 -25.43
N GLN A 448 24.90 8.48 -26.02
CA GLN A 448 24.20 9.56 -25.33
C GLN A 448 22.78 9.14 -24.93
N LEU A 449 22.10 8.39 -25.78
CA LEU A 449 20.78 7.83 -25.44
C LEU A 449 20.87 6.87 -24.23
N CYS A 450 21.91 6.02 -24.15
CA CYS A 450 22.14 5.17 -22.98
C CYS A 450 22.37 5.99 -21.70
N VAL A 451 23.13 7.10 -21.79
CA VAL A 451 23.34 8.01 -20.66
C VAL A 451 22.00 8.60 -20.20
N HIS A 452 21.15 9.06 -21.13
CA HIS A 452 19.85 9.63 -20.79
C HIS A 452 18.95 8.61 -20.08
N VAL A 453 18.83 7.39 -20.58
CA VAL A 453 18.01 6.33 -19.98
C VAL A 453 18.54 5.95 -18.59
N ALA A 454 19.86 5.74 -18.48
CA ALA A 454 20.49 5.40 -17.20
C ALA A 454 20.33 6.53 -16.15
N SER A 455 20.49 7.80 -16.55
CA SER A 455 20.33 8.94 -15.65
C SER A 455 18.88 9.12 -15.16
N GLY A 456 17.89 8.88 -16.03
CA GLY A 456 16.49 8.86 -15.63
C GLY A 456 16.19 7.77 -14.60
N LEU A 457 16.76 6.57 -14.82
CA LEU A 457 16.59 5.44 -13.90
C LEU A 457 17.29 5.69 -12.56
N ASP A 458 18.50 6.25 -12.59
CA ASP A 458 19.24 6.59 -11.37
C ASP A 458 18.52 7.64 -10.53
N TYR A 459 17.93 8.65 -11.17
CA TYR A 459 17.06 9.58 -10.48
C TYR A 459 15.88 8.88 -9.80
N MET A 460 15.19 7.95 -10.47
CA MET A 460 14.10 7.19 -9.87
C MET A 460 14.56 6.37 -8.66
N HIS A 461 15.69 5.67 -8.79
CA HIS A 461 16.27 4.87 -7.71
C HIS A 461 16.70 5.75 -6.52
N SER A 462 17.24 6.95 -6.76
CA SER A 462 17.58 7.92 -5.70
C SER A 462 16.33 8.39 -4.92
N GLN A 463 15.16 8.37 -5.56
CA GLN A 463 13.86 8.63 -4.94
C GLN A 463 13.20 7.36 -4.36
N ASN A 464 13.97 6.28 -4.16
CA ASN A 464 13.49 4.96 -3.72
C ASN A 464 12.35 4.39 -4.59
N THR A 465 12.35 4.71 -5.87
CA THR A 465 11.32 4.27 -6.82
C THR A 465 11.89 3.31 -7.84
N VAL A 466 11.28 2.13 -7.95
CA VAL A 466 11.56 1.11 -8.99
C VAL A 466 10.65 1.36 -10.17
N HIS A 467 11.17 1.33 -11.40
CA HIS A 467 10.37 1.51 -12.63
C HIS A 467 9.48 0.29 -12.91
N GLY A 468 10.06 -0.90 -12.89
CA GLY A 468 9.35 -2.19 -12.93
C GLY A 468 8.87 -2.65 -14.31
N ASP A 469 8.95 -1.82 -15.37
CA ASP A 469 8.63 -2.20 -16.79
C ASP A 469 9.47 -1.40 -17.79
N LEU A 470 10.78 -1.35 -17.57
CA LEU A 470 11.70 -0.61 -18.45
C LEU A 470 11.90 -1.35 -19.77
N LYS A 471 11.56 -0.67 -20.89
CA LYS A 471 11.71 -1.14 -22.29
C LYS A 471 11.68 0.07 -23.23
N ALA A 472 12.21 -0.04 -24.45
CA ALA A 472 12.36 1.10 -25.35
C ALA A 472 11.02 1.76 -25.76
N ILE A 473 9.93 1.02 -25.77
CA ILE A 473 8.60 1.58 -26.04
C ILE A 473 8.10 2.52 -24.91
N ASN A 474 8.61 2.35 -23.68
CA ASN A 474 8.31 3.19 -22.51
C ASN A 474 9.32 4.34 -22.33
N VAL A 475 10.20 4.55 -23.30
CA VAL A 475 11.14 5.67 -23.34
C VAL A 475 10.77 6.55 -24.52
N PHE A 476 10.37 7.80 -24.27
CA PHE A 476 10.06 8.76 -25.33
C PHE A 476 11.27 9.65 -25.64
N VAL A 477 11.33 10.17 -26.87
CA VAL A 477 12.40 11.04 -27.28
C VAL A 477 11.84 12.41 -27.64
N SER A 478 12.35 13.44 -26.97
CA SER A 478 11.96 14.83 -27.20
C SER A 478 12.45 15.35 -28.56
N PRO A 479 11.94 16.48 -29.08
CA PRO A 479 12.35 17.03 -30.36
C PRO A 479 13.85 17.32 -30.46
N ASP A 480 14.51 17.65 -29.34
CA ASP A 480 15.95 17.88 -29.21
C ASP A 480 16.79 16.59 -29.01
N GLY A 481 16.18 15.42 -29.14
CA GLY A 481 16.87 14.12 -29.09
C GLY A 481 17.17 13.61 -27.68
N VAL A 482 16.54 14.16 -26.63
CA VAL A 482 16.72 13.69 -25.25
C VAL A 482 15.76 12.54 -24.95
N ALA A 483 16.29 11.39 -24.52
CA ALA A 483 15.46 10.28 -24.09
C ALA A 483 14.91 10.51 -22.66
N LYS A 484 13.62 10.22 -22.47
CA LYS A 484 12.86 10.43 -21.22
C LYS A 484 12.06 9.19 -20.86
N LEU A 485 12.21 8.70 -19.64
CA LEU A 485 11.44 7.56 -19.12
C LEU A 485 9.98 7.93 -18.91
N SER A 486 9.07 7.01 -19.19
CA SER A 486 7.62 7.17 -19.08
C SER A 486 6.94 5.84 -18.73
N ASP A 487 5.62 5.86 -18.53
CA ASP A 487 4.77 4.72 -18.19
C ASP A 487 5.12 4.08 -16.82
N PHE A 488 4.73 4.79 -15.77
CA PHE A 488 5.03 4.44 -14.38
C PHE A 488 3.97 3.51 -13.75
N ASP A 489 3.17 2.85 -14.57
CA ASP A 489 2.08 1.95 -14.17
C ASP A 489 2.53 0.84 -13.22
N PHE A 490 3.75 0.34 -13.40
CA PHE A 490 4.34 -0.74 -12.60
C PHE A 490 5.34 -0.24 -11.56
N SER A 491 5.52 1.07 -11.44
CA SER A 491 6.51 1.64 -10.53
C SER A 491 6.13 1.44 -9.06
N ILE A 492 7.12 1.13 -8.24
CA ILE A 492 7.00 0.90 -6.80
C ILE A 492 7.93 1.85 -6.08
N MET A 493 7.39 2.63 -5.13
CA MET A 493 8.18 3.48 -4.26
C MET A 493 8.36 2.79 -2.90
N SER A 494 9.59 2.49 -2.52
CA SER A 494 9.91 1.92 -1.21
C SER A 494 9.75 3.00 -0.14
N GLY A 495 8.98 2.71 0.91
CA GLY A 495 8.79 3.62 2.06
C GLY A 495 7.61 4.60 1.96
N VAL A 496 6.82 4.58 0.88
CA VAL A 496 5.57 5.35 0.77
C VAL A 496 4.42 4.38 0.54
N SER A 497 3.93 3.77 1.62
CA SER A 497 2.79 2.85 1.60
C SER A 497 1.47 3.58 1.86
N SER A 498 1.18 4.66 1.15
CA SER A 498 -0.09 5.35 1.32
C SER A 498 -1.17 5.02 0.29
N LEU A 499 -0.84 4.16 -0.66
CA LEU A 499 -1.82 3.62 -1.59
C LEU A 499 -1.59 2.12 -1.69
N MET A 500 -2.25 1.36 -0.80
CA MET A 500 -2.21 -0.09 -0.82
C MET A 500 -2.90 -0.61 -2.08
N PHE A 501 -2.12 -1.27 -2.91
CA PHE A 501 -2.60 -1.93 -4.10
C PHE A 501 -2.33 -3.42 -3.94
N SER A 502 -3.38 -4.21 -3.75
CA SER A 502 -3.26 -5.64 -3.87
C SER A 502 -2.70 -5.98 -5.25
N GLU A 503 -1.61 -6.71 -5.27
CA GLU A 503 -1.05 -7.30 -6.48
C GLU A 503 -2.09 -8.26 -7.07
N SER A 504 -2.81 -7.83 -8.07
CA SER A 504 -3.58 -8.73 -8.90
C SER A 504 -3.68 -8.20 -10.31
N SER A 505 -2.66 -8.47 -11.06
CA SER A 505 -2.75 -8.90 -12.46
C SER A 505 -1.35 -9.26 -12.95
N ASN A 506 -1.04 -10.54 -12.88
CA ASN A 506 -0.01 -11.18 -13.70
C ASN A 506 -0.42 -11.12 -15.18
N SER A 507 -0.42 -9.96 -15.80
CA SER A 507 -0.30 -9.90 -17.25
C SER A 507 1.19 -10.04 -17.61
N ARG A 508 1.65 -11.28 -17.58
CA ARG A 508 3.00 -11.68 -18.04
C ARG A 508 3.20 -11.49 -19.56
N THR A 509 2.20 -11.05 -20.28
CA THR A 509 2.22 -10.91 -21.74
C THR A 509 2.86 -9.58 -22.12
N GLY A 510 4.06 -9.63 -22.69
CA GLY A 510 4.69 -8.55 -23.43
C GLY A 510 6.05 -8.05 -22.94
N SER A 511 6.39 -8.18 -21.65
CA SER A 511 7.64 -7.64 -21.10
C SER A 511 8.70 -8.69 -20.74
N LEU A 512 8.49 -9.97 -21.11
CA LEU A 512 9.38 -11.09 -20.78
C LEU A 512 10.82 -10.89 -21.27
N ARG A 513 11.01 -10.21 -22.40
CA ARG A 513 12.31 -10.00 -23.03
C ARG A 513 13.24 -9.11 -22.23
N TRP A 514 12.70 -8.23 -21.42
CA TRP A 514 13.44 -7.29 -20.56
C TRP A 514 13.49 -7.73 -19.10
N ALA A 515 12.67 -8.71 -18.74
CA ALA A 515 12.52 -9.15 -17.35
C ALA A 515 13.75 -9.92 -16.87
N ALA A 516 14.20 -9.59 -15.68
CA ALA A 516 15.30 -10.26 -15.01
C ALA A 516 14.96 -11.72 -14.64
N PRO A 517 15.94 -12.63 -14.54
CA PRO A 517 15.69 -14.03 -14.23
C PRO A 517 14.87 -14.26 -12.95
N GLU A 518 15.14 -13.51 -11.89
CA GLU A 518 14.41 -13.58 -10.62
C GLU A 518 12.93 -13.19 -10.76
N MET A 519 12.60 -12.35 -11.76
CA MET A 519 11.23 -11.96 -12.08
C MET A 519 10.46 -13.07 -12.82
N LEU A 520 11.15 -14.00 -13.45
CA LEU A 520 10.58 -15.04 -14.31
C LEU A 520 10.60 -16.44 -13.67
N LEU A 521 11.57 -16.70 -12.79
CA LEU A 521 11.87 -18.03 -12.28
C LEU A 521 11.50 -18.21 -10.81
N GLU A 522 11.32 -17.13 -10.04
CA GLU A 522 10.90 -17.21 -8.64
C GLU A 522 9.38 -17.40 -8.51
N GLU A 523 8.94 -18.11 -7.46
CA GLU A 523 7.51 -18.32 -7.16
C GLU A 523 6.79 -17.00 -6.85
N VAL A 524 7.49 -16.05 -6.22
CA VAL A 524 6.98 -14.72 -5.88
C VAL A 524 7.93 -13.66 -6.43
N PRO A 525 7.78 -13.25 -7.70
CA PRO A 525 8.66 -12.28 -8.32
C PRO A 525 8.53 -10.91 -7.65
N LYS A 526 9.66 -10.30 -7.29
CA LYS A 526 9.73 -8.94 -6.74
C LYS A 526 10.43 -8.01 -7.72
N ARG A 527 9.79 -6.86 -7.98
CA ARG A 527 10.45 -5.76 -8.71
C ARG A 527 11.41 -5.04 -7.75
N THR A 528 12.66 -4.95 -8.14
CA THR A 528 13.74 -4.34 -7.36
C THR A 528 14.57 -3.40 -8.22
N THR A 529 15.43 -2.59 -7.62
CA THR A 529 16.39 -1.76 -8.33
C THR A 529 17.34 -2.59 -9.20
N GLU A 530 17.69 -3.80 -8.72
CA GLU A 530 18.54 -4.76 -9.45
C GLU A 530 17.81 -5.33 -10.68
N SER A 531 16.49 -5.59 -10.58
CA SER A 531 15.70 -6.02 -11.75
C SER A 531 15.57 -4.92 -12.81
N ASP A 532 15.50 -3.65 -12.39
CA ASP A 532 15.52 -2.51 -13.30
C ASP A 532 16.88 -2.35 -14.01
N VAL A 533 17.99 -2.60 -13.31
CA VAL A 533 19.34 -2.56 -13.91
C VAL A 533 19.52 -3.66 -14.96
N TYR A 534 18.96 -4.84 -14.72
CA TYR A 534 18.92 -5.89 -15.74
C TYR A 534 18.15 -5.42 -16.99
N ALA A 535 16.97 -4.83 -16.78
CA ALA A 535 16.15 -4.28 -17.87
C ALA A 535 16.86 -3.11 -18.59
N LEU A 536 17.62 -2.26 -17.86
CA LEU A 536 18.46 -1.20 -18.45
C LEU A 536 19.50 -1.80 -19.41
N GLY A 537 20.14 -2.91 -19.04
CA GLY A 537 21.04 -3.64 -19.94
C GLY A 537 20.33 -4.11 -21.22
N MET A 538 19.09 -4.63 -21.10
CA MET A 538 18.29 -5.04 -22.26
C MET A 538 17.88 -3.87 -23.15
N VAL A 539 17.46 -2.74 -22.57
CA VAL A 539 17.17 -1.52 -23.34
C VAL A 539 18.42 -0.94 -23.99
N THR A 540 19.57 -1.00 -23.32
CA THR A 540 20.85 -0.59 -23.91
C THR A 540 21.20 -1.43 -25.13
N GLN A 541 20.99 -2.74 -25.08
CA GLN A 541 21.14 -3.58 -26.27
C GLN A 541 20.17 -3.18 -27.38
N GLU A 542 18.90 -2.95 -27.06
CA GLU A 542 17.88 -2.47 -28.00
C GLU A 542 18.29 -1.13 -28.65
N ILE A 543 18.92 -0.22 -27.90
CA ILE A 543 19.48 1.02 -28.43
C ILE A 543 20.55 0.75 -29.48
N PHE A 544 21.43 -0.22 -29.28
CA PHE A 544 22.51 -0.52 -30.25
C PHE A 544 22.02 -1.30 -31.45
N THR A 545 21.17 -2.29 -31.27
CA THR A 545 20.67 -3.14 -32.37
C THR A 545 19.52 -2.53 -33.14
N GLY A 546 18.71 -1.68 -32.53
CA GLY A 546 17.41 -1.24 -33.07
C GLY A 546 16.32 -2.33 -33.02
N GLU A 547 16.63 -3.51 -32.44
CA GLU A 547 15.76 -4.67 -32.35
C GLU A 547 15.49 -5.04 -30.90
N VAL A 548 14.33 -5.65 -30.62
CA VAL A 548 14.01 -6.15 -29.29
C VAL A 548 14.99 -7.23 -28.84
N PRO A 549 15.23 -7.41 -27.53
CA PRO A 549 16.07 -8.50 -27.04
C PRO A 549 15.59 -9.87 -27.51
N TYR A 550 16.50 -10.75 -27.88
CA TYR A 550 16.22 -12.08 -28.46
C TYR A 550 15.32 -12.03 -29.72
N PRO A 551 15.67 -11.29 -30.77
CA PRO A 551 14.82 -11.07 -31.94
C PRO A 551 14.49 -12.37 -32.68
N GLU A 552 15.34 -13.39 -32.58
CA GLU A 552 15.16 -14.73 -33.16
C GLU A 552 14.07 -15.56 -32.46
N CYS A 553 13.62 -15.16 -31.24
CA CYS A 553 12.60 -15.88 -30.51
C CYS A 553 11.23 -15.30 -30.83
N GLN A 554 10.37 -16.07 -31.52
CA GLN A 554 9.01 -15.65 -31.85
C GLN A 554 7.99 -15.96 -30.71
N GLN A 555 8.31 -16.92 -29.83
CA GLN A 555 7.41 -17.39 -28.77
C GLN A 555 8.01 -17.10 -27.39
N ASP A 556 7.19 -16.62 -26.45
CA ASP A 556 7.55 -16.31 -25.09
C ASP A 556 8.20 -17.50 -24.34
N PHE A 557 7.71 -18.71 -24.59
CA PHE A 557 8.28 -19.92 -24.01
C PHE A 557 9.75 -20.15 -24.39
N THR A 558 10.14 -19.77 -25.60
CA THR A 558 11.53 -19.88 -26.05
C THR A 558 12.43 -18.90 -25.33
N ILE A 559 11.92 -17.69 -25.03
CA ILE A 559 12.63 -16.68 -24.23
C ILE A 559 12.83 -17.19 -22.80
N LEU A 560 11.76 -17.69 -22.16
CA LEU A 560 11.85 -18.29 -20.83
C LEU A 560 12.93 -19.37 -20.74
N LYS A 561 12.95 -20.30 -21.69
CA LYS A 561 14.00 -21.33 -21.76
C LYS A 561 15.41 -20.79 -21.91
N LYS A 562 15.61 -19.70 -22.67
CA LYS A 562 16.92 -19.06 -22.80
C LYS A 562 17.35 -18.42 -21.49
N VAL A 563 16.44 -17.67 -20.84
CA VAL A 563 16.70 -17.03 -19.55
C VAL A 563 16.97 -18.10 -18.48
N GLU A 564 16.20 -19.18 -18.43
CA GLU A 564 16.42 -20.32 -17.52
C GLU A 564 17.83 -20.93 -17.68
N LYS A 565 18.26 -21.14 -18.93
CA LYS A 565 19.60 -21.67 -19.25
C LYS A 565 20.73 -20.67 -19.07
N GLY A 566 20.44 -19.39 -18.78
CA GLY A 566 21.45 -18.34 -18.67
C GLY A 566 22.01 -17.87 -20.01
N THR A 567 21.28 -18.08 -21.09
CA THR A 567 21.70 -17.62 -22.42
C THR A 567 21.47 -16.13 -22.52
N LEU A 568 22.54 -15.36 -22.58
CA LEU A 568 22.50 -13.90 -22.73
C LEU A 568 22.31 -13.52 -24.21
N PRO A 569 21.84 -12.27 -24.47
CA PRO A 569 21.81 -11.72 -25.82
C PRO A 569 23.20 -11.69 -26.47
N ILE A 570 23.22 -11.74 -27.81
CA ILE A 570 24.46 -11.71 -28.58
C ILE A 570 25.00 -10.27 -28.63
N ARG A 571 26.33 -10.10 -28.61
CA ARG A 571 26.98 -8.80 -28.73
C ARG A 571 26.53 -8.11 -30.01
N PRO A 572 26.01 -6.88 -29.97
CA PRO A 572 25.66 -6.10 -31.13
C PRO A 572 26.87 -5.84 -32.03
N ILE A 573 26.68 -5.92 -33.33
CA ILE A 573 27.71 -5.61 -34.33
C ILE A 573 28.16 -4.13 -34.23
N GLU A 574 27.24 -3.26 -33.82
CA GLU A 574 27.45 -1.83 -33.62
C GLU A 574 28.44 -1.53 -32.48
N LEU A 575 28.56 -2.45 -31.52
CA LEU A 575 29.62 -2.42 -30.52
C LEU A 575 30.91 -2.99 -31.08
N LYS A 576 31.63 -2.14 -31.82
CA LYS A 576 32.91 -2.50 -32.46
C LYS A 576 33.87 -3.16 -31.46
N ASP A 577 34.77 -3.99 -31.99
CA ASP A 577 35.82 -4.60 -31.16
C ASP A 577 36.97 -3.60 -30.95
N ASP A 578 36.65 -2.48 -30.33
CA ASP A 578 37.54 -1.44 -29.88
C ASP A 578 37.42 -1.25 -28.37
N LYS A 579 38.25 -0.39 -27.79
CA LYS A 579 38.26 -0.13 -26.36
C LYS A 579 36.86 0.28 -25.85
N LYS A 580 36.19 1.18 -26.56
CA LYS A 580 34.87 1.73 -26.19
C LYS A 580 33.77 0.67 -26.26
N GLY A 581 33.70 -0.08 -27.34
CA GLY A 581 32.73 -1.17 -27.50
C GLY A 581 32.95 -2.31 -26.50
N ASN A 582 34.21 -2.64 -26.20
CA ASN A 582 34.54 -3.67 -25.23
C ASN A 582 34.14 -3.26 -23.80
N MET A 583 34.34 -1.99 -23.41
CA MET A 583 33.91 -1.46 -22.13
C MET A 583 32.37 -1.47 -22.00
N MET A 584 31.66 -1.06 -23.05
CA MET A 584 30.21 -1.12 -23.09
C MET A 584 29.69 -2.56 -22.98
N TRP A 585 30.27 -3.48 -23.72
CA TRP A 585 29.88 -4.88 -23.67
C TRP A 585 30.10 -5.48 -22.26
N GLN A 586 31.21 -5.17 -21.62
CA GLN A 586 31.46 -5.61 -20.26
C GLN A 586 30.46 -5.02 -19.26
N LEU A 587 30.05 -3.75 -19.44
CA LEU A 587 29.01 -3.12 -18.63
C LEU A 587 27.67 -3.85 -18.77
N LEU A 588 27.28 -4.23 -20.00
CA LEU A 588 26.08 -5.01 -20.25
C LEU A 588 26.11 -6.38 -19.56
N LEU A 589 27.23 -7.09 -19.65
CA LEU A 589 27.41 -8.37 -18.97
C LEU A 589 27.25 -8.25 -17.47
N ASN A 590 27.76 -7.17 -16.86
CA ASN A 590 27.60 -6.89 -15.44
C ASN A 590 26.13 -6.58 -15.07
N CYS A 591 25.41 -5.82 -15.91
CA CYS A 591 23.98 -5.56 -15.70
C CYS A 591 23.15 -6.86 -15.75
N TRP A 592 23.58 -7.85 -16.52
CA TRP A 592 22.91 -9.14 -16.67
C TRP A 592 23.40 -10.24 -15.73
N SER A 593 24.25 -9.91 -14.74
CA SER A 593 24.67 -10.91 -13.76
C SER A 593 23.47 -11.58 -13.08
N ARG A 594 23.55 -12.89 -12.87
CA ARG A 594 22.55 -13.64 -12.10
C ARG A 594 22.68 -13.42 -10.60
N ASP A 595 23.87 -13.09 -10.16
CA ASP A 595 24.10 -12.66 -8.79
C ASP A 595 23.69 -11.18 -8.64
N LEU A 596 22.65 -10.95 -7.85
CA LEU A 596 22.12 -9.61 -7.61
C LEU A 596 23.16 -8.68 -6.99
N SER A 597 24.08 -9.21 -6.19
CA SER A 597 25.14 -8.44 -5.53
C SER A 597 26.23 -7.96 -6.49
N GLU A 598 26.38 -8.61 -7.64
CA GLU A 598 27.34 -8.25 -8.67
C GLU A 598 26.77 -7.21 -9.66
N ARG A 599 25.46 -7.05 -9.72
CA ARG A 599 24.85 -6.03 -10.58
C ARG A 599 25.25 -4.64 -10.09
N PRO A 600 25.71 -3.74 -10.97
CA PRO A 600 26.02 -2.37 -10.58
C PRO A 600 24.73 -1.63 -10.18
N SER A 601 24.82 -0.64 -9.30
CA SER A 601 23.72 0.30 -9.11
C SER A 601 23.55 1.16 -10.38
N SER A 602 22.35 1.73 -10.57
CA SER A 602 22.08 2.67 -11.68
C SER A 602 23.08 3.83 -11.74
N GLY A 603 23.48 4.38 -10.58
CA GLY A 603 24.51 5.42 -10.50
C GLY A 603 25.87 4.95 -11.00
N ARG A 604 26.28 3.73 -10.66
CA ARG A 604 27.54 3.16 -11.21
C ARG A 604 27.48 2.96 -12.72
N VAL A 605 26.31 2.63 -13.27
CA VAL A 605 26.11 2.53 -14.71
C VAL A 605 26.27 3.91 -15.36
N VAL A 606 25.65 4.95 -14.79
CA VAL A 606 25.80 6.35 -15.25
C VAL A 606 27.26 6.78 -15.22
N ASP A 607 27.96 6.55 -14.11
CA ASP A 607 29.39 6.90 -13.96
C ASP A 607 30.26 6.19 -14.99
N ALA A 608 30.02 4.90 -15.25
CA ALA A 608 30.75 4.14 -16.26
C ALA A 608 30.50 4.70 -17.68
N LEU A 609 29.24 5.03 -18.01
CA LEU A 609 28.89 5.61 -19.31
C LEU A 609 29.55 6.97 -19.51
N ILE A 610 29.48 7.89 -18.55
CA ILE A 610 29.98 9.26 -18.67
C ILE A 610 31.51 9.29 -18.59
N SER A 611 32.09 8.62 -17.60
CA SER A 611 33.51 8.77 -17.27
C SER A 611 34.44 7.91 -18.14
N HIS A 612 33.99 6.75 -18.54
CA HIS A 612 34.83 5.75 -19.21
C HIS A 612 34.44 5.48 -20.64
N ILE A 613 33.16 5.55 -20.98
CA ILE A 613 32.67 5.16 -22.31
C ILE A 613 32.48 6.37 -23.22
N CYS A 614 31.84 7.45 -22.79
CA CYS A 614 31.62 8.63 -23.61
C CYS A 614 32.88 9.48 -23.83
N LYS A 615 33.89 9.39 -22.94
CA LYS A 615 35.17 10.09 -23.05
C LYS A 615 36.27 9.29 -23.77
N ALA A 616 36.08 8.01 -24.00
CA ALA A 616 36.98 7.12 -24.75
C ALA A 616 36.63 7.14 -26.23
#